data_38e4bd142ecce6a2fa423f2eb3278ad7
#
_entry.id   38e4bd142ecce6a2fa423f2eb3278ad7
#
_cell.length_a   1.000
_cell.length_b   1.000
_cell.length_c   1.000
_cell.angle_alpha   90.00
_cell.angle_beta   90.00
_cell.angle_gamma   90.00
#
_symmetry.space_group_name_H-M   'P 1'
#
loop_
_entity.id
_entity.type
_entity.pdbx_description
1 polymer ?
#
loop_
_entity_poly.entity_id
_entity_poly.type
_entity_poly.pdbx_seq_one_letter_code
_entity_poly.pdbx_strand_id
1 'polypeptide(L)'
;MVEVQSPNILNWYPFKENQKIKEIKNIEEIDLCNEKFDVIILVGIFENQNIKLKELIKKVEKILEEKGKILITIDNKFGLEAFNGTPDKIYKKKFASLTGYNNEQNKRETYTKSSIENEIRKLGYNMRFYYPLPDYKKPNVIFTDEQLPEYNSIDKYHPYYIENNDITFNEIDVFREILKTDKNMFTFFANSFLIEITKGECDKTYKYISFNNIRKEKYRLITKIADEYVEKQEVNEKAHKHYENIKSNIRYLNEKDIKTVDYIENQIIRSKYIEQKNLLNNRLTELLEEQRNDEFYEILDKFIEKISIDIYHEENYEKTAFGKYNLEIQDKTIINDLHFTPKGLWDMTFKNCFYIDNDFYFFDQEWDEPNLPVEYILYRSILYTISLRRFIKIEDLLEKYNLTKYLELFKKLDDKMQEMVRDDETWKSYKQNNIIDIDATKQELINQNIRNKAQEQEIENLNIRSNAQKAETDNLKEQIFNLTEENKRLREQYVKIPKWRFLWRKK
;
A
#
# COMPACT_ATOMS: atom_id res chain seq x y z
N MET A 1 10.44 22.52 -18.95
CA MET A 1 10.44 21.24 -18.17
C MET A 1 11.14 20.20 -19.02
N VAL A 2 12.25 19.65 -18.54
CA VAL A 2 12.89 18.51 -19.23
C VAL A 2 11.93 17.34 -19.06
N GLU A 3 11.28 16.87 -20.13
CA GLU A 3 10.55 15.61 -20.14
C GLU A 3 11.57 14.47 -19.93
N VAL A 4 11.89 14.20 -18.69
CA VAL A 4 12.57 12.97 -18.34
C VAL A 4 11.46 11.93 -18.30
N GLN A 5 11.45 10.99 -19.26
CA GLN A 5 10.60 9.78 -19.18
C GLN A 5 11.11 8.87 -18.05
N SER A 6 11.35 9.48 -16.90
CA SER A 6 11.88 8.81 -15.73
C SER A 6 10.80 7.97 -15.07
N PRO A 7 11.19 6.83 -14.52
CA PRO A 7 10.31 6.08 -13.63
C PRO A 7 9.79 7.00 -12.51
N ASN A 8 8.57 6.79 -12.05
CA ASN A 8 7.87 7.61 -11.05
C ASN A 8 8.71 7.98 -9.80
N ILE A 9 9.73 7.17 -9.51
CA ILE A 9 10.64 7.39 -8.36
C ILE A 9 11.45 8.69 -8.45
N LEU A 10 11.65 9.27 -9.63
CA LEU A 10 12.45 10.48 -9.84
C LEU A 10 11.62 11.73 -10.17
N ASN A 11 10.29 11.65 -10.23
CA ASN A 11 9.45 12.80 -10.56
C ASN A 11 9.58 13.98 -9.58
N TRP A 12 10.06 13.73 -8.38
CA TRP A 12 10.31 14.74 -7.33
C TRP A 12 11.73 15.32 -7.36
N TYR A 13 12.68 14.65 -8.06
CA TYR A 13 14.09 15.01 -8.01
C TYR A 13 14.33 16.40 -8.64
N PRO A 14 15.11 17.30 -8.01
CA PRO A 14 15.26 18.69 -8.43
C PRO A 14 16.25 18.81 -9.60
N PHE A 15 15.89 18.28 -10.77
CA PHE A 15 16.66 18.48 -11.99
C PHE A 15 16.69 19.96 -12.37
N LYS A 16 17.85 20.45 -12.82
CA LYS A 16 18.00 21.83 -13.33
C LYS A 16 17.69 21.87 -14.83
N GLU A 17 17.08 22.95 -15.30
CA GLU A 17 16.64 23.09 -16.70
C GLU A 17 17.77 22.92 -17.73
N ASN A 18 19.00 23.32 -17.38
CA ASN A 18 20.15 23.26 -18.27
C ASN A 18 20.97 21.96 -18.16
N GLN A 19 20.55 20.99 -17.38
CA GLN A 19 21.27 19.74 -17.20
C GLN A 19 21.04 18.82 -18.41
N LYS A 20 22.12 18.23 -18.91
CA LYS A 20 22.10 17.18 -19.91
C LYS A 20 21.92 15.84 -19.20
N ILE A 21 20.74 15.25 -19.36
CA ILE A 21 20.31 14.04 -18.64
C ILE A 21 20.24 12.86 -19.61
N LYS A 22 20.76 11.72 -19.21
CA LYS A 22 20.66 10.45 -19.97
C LYS A 22 20.12 9.34 -19.06
N GLU A 23 18.99 8.76 -19.45
CA GLU A 23 18.52 7.50 -18.89
C GLU A 23 19.15 6.35 -19.69
N ILE A 24 19.67 5.33 -18.99
CA ILE A 24 20.32 4.14 -19.56
C ILE A 24 19.53 2.92 -19.07
N LYS A 25 18.99 2.16 -19.99
CA LYS A 25 18.24 0.93 -19.75
C LYS A 25 19.06 -0.33 -20.03
N ASN A 26 20.06 -0.19 -20.89
CA ASN A 26 20.98 -1.28 -21.27
C ASN A 26 22.42 -0.78 -21.19
N ILE A 27 23.32 -1.61 -20.65
CA ILE A 27 24.75 -1.29 -20.52
C ILE A 27 25.43 -1.02 -21.86
N GLU A 28 24.99 -1.66 -22.93
CA GLU A 28 25.51 -1.44 -24.30
C GLU A 28 25.32 0.01 -24.77
N GLU A 29 24.30 0.71 -24.28
CA GLU A 29 24.08 2.12 -24.60
C GLU A 29 25.26 3.01 -24.14
N ILE A 30 25.96 2.62 -23.07
CA ILE A 30 27.12 3.35 -22.55
C ILE A 30 28.28 3.27 -23.56
N ASP A 31 28.52 2.09 -24.10
CA ASP A 31 29.65 1.85 -25.00
C ASP A 31 29.44 2.53 -26.38
N LEU A 32 28.19 2.82 -26.75
CA LEU A 32 27.83 3.53 -27.98
C LEU A 32 27.80 5.07 -27.84
N CYS A 33 27.91 5.57 -26.60
CA CYS A 33 27.75 6.98 -26.32
C CYS A 33 29.08 7.74 -26.39
N ASN A 34 29.12 8.79 -27.20
CA ASN A 34 30.31 9.63 -27.39
C ASN A 34 30.20 11.01 -26.67
N GLU A 35 29.10 11.23 -25.96
CA GLU A 35 28.81 12.48 -25.30
C GLU A 35 28.88 12.31 -23.77
N LYS A 36 29.09 13.45 -23.06
CA LYS A 36 29.05 13.48 -21.62
C LYS A 36 27.75 14.11 -21.10
N PHE A 37 27.34 13.68 -19.93
CA PHE A 37 26.08 14.08 -19.30
C PHE A 37 26.28 14.57 -17.87
N ASP A 38 25.47 15.55 -17.47
CA ASP A 38 25.44 16.04 -16.10
C ASP A 38 24.77 15.05 -15.16
N VAL A 39 23.78 14.30 -15.65
CA VAL A 39 23.06 13.31 -14.85
C VAL A 39 22.85 12.04 -15.66
N ILE A 40 23.21 10.92 -15.08
CA ILE A 40 22.94 9.57 -15.64
C ILE A 40 21.98 8.83 -14.72
N ILE A 41 20.90 8.31 -15.28
CA ILE A 41 19.84 7.60 -14.59
C ILE A 41 19.94 6.11 -14.91
N LEU A 42 20.01 5.27 -13.85
CA LEU A 42 20.20 3.82 -13.92
C LEU A 42 19.13 3.10 -13.07
N VAL A 43 17.85 3.35 -13.36
CA VAL A 43 16.76 2.74 -12.61
C VAL A 43 16.46 1.34 -13.15
N GLY A 44 16.51 0.32 -12.26
CA GLY A 44 16.23 -1.08 -12.61
C GLY A 44 17.32 -1.77 -13.42
N ILE A 45 18.49 -1.18 -13.57
CA ILE A 45 19.57 -1.73 -14.41
C ILE A 45 20.01 -3.14 -13.95
N PHE A 46 20.07 -3.40 -12.66
CA PHE A 46 20.47 -4.69 -12.10
C PHE A 46 19.42 -5.80 -12.25
N GLU A 47 18.16 -5.48 -12.55
CA GLU A 47 17.15 -6.50 -12.84
C GLU A 47 17.36 -7.13 -14.21
N ASN A 48 17.87 -6.34 -15.17
CA ASN A 48 18.01 -6.74 -16.54
C ASN A 48 19.43 -7.16 -16.89
N GLN A 49 20.43 -6.69 -16.15
CA GLN A 49 21.85 -6.83 -16.47
C GLN A 49 22.62 -7.48 -15.33
N ASN A 50 23.46 -8.46 -15.66
CA ASN A 50 24.37 -9.11 -14.69
C ASN A 50 25.75 -8.43 -14.73
N ILE A 51 25.87 -7.29 -14.06
CA ILE A 51 27.13 -6.53 -13.94
C ILE A 51 27.37 -6.19 -12.47
N LYS A 52 28.65 -6.10 -12.08
CA LYS A 52 29.03 -5.62 -10.76
C LYS A 52 28.93 -4.12 -10.64
N LEU A 53 28.52 -3.60 -9.48
CA LEU A 53 28.38 -2.17 -9.22
C LEU A 53 29.63 -1.38 -9.60
N LYS A 54 30.80 -1.85 -9.13
CA LYS A 54 32.08 -1.23 -9.45
C LYS A 54 32.36 -1.14 -10.94
N GLU A 55 32.04 -2.18 -11.72
CA GLU A 55 32.24 -2.22 -13.16
C GLU A 55 31.28 -1.24 -13.88
N LEU A 56 30.01 -1.22 -13.44
CA LEU A 56 29.00 -0.31 -13.96
C LEU A 56 29.43 1.15 -13.76
N ILE A 57 29.83 1.55 -12.54
CA ILE A 57 30.25 2.92 -12.25
C ILE A 57 31.46 3.32 -13.12
N LYS A 58 32.45 2.43 -13.28
CA LYS A 58 33.60 2.71 -14.17
C LYS A 58 33.23 2.86 -15.65
N LYS A 59 32.21 2.14 -16.12
CA LYS A 59 31.70 2.33 -17.48
C LYS A 59 31.00 3.69 -17.61
N VAL A 60 30.12 4.02 -16.66
CA VAL A 60 29.36 5.26 -16.65
C VAL A 60 30.27 6.49 -16.50
N GLU A 61 31.39 6.38 -15.79
CA GLU A 61 32.38 7.46 -15.60
C GLU A 61 32.89 8.00 -16.95
N LYS A 62 32.92 7.18 -18.02
CA LYS A 62 33.40 7.61 -19.35
C LYS A 62 32.47 8.64 -19.99
N ILE A 63 31.18 8.56 -19.70
CA ILE A 63 30.14 9.43 -20.27
C ILE A 63 29.55 10.41 -19.24
N LEU A 64 30.12 10.48 -18.03
CA LEU A 64 29.73 11.40 -16.98
C LEU A 64 30.59 12.65 -16.98
N GLU A 65 30.02 13.83 -16.80
CA GLU A 65 30.78 15.06 -16.55
C GLU A 65 31.54 14.97 -15.21
N GLU A 66 32.60 15.76 -15.03
CA GLU A 66 33.48 15.69 -13.85
C GLU A 66 32.73 15.86 -12.53
N LYS A 67 31.75 16.77 -12.48
CA LYS A 67 30.86 17.00 -11.34
C LYS A 67 29.46 16.41 -11.57
N GLY A 68 29.33 15.50 -12.53
CA GLY A 68 28.08 14.86 -12.85
C GLY A 68 27.58 13.93 -11.74
N LYS A 69 26.32 13.56 -11.84
CA LYS A 69 25.62 12.73 -10.86
C LYS A 69 25.11 11.45 -11.51
N ILE A 70 25.16 10.36 -10.76
CA ILE A 70 24.53 9.09 -11.12
C ILE A 70 23.37 8.87 -10.15
N LEU A 71 22.19 8.64 -10.67
CA LEU A 71 21.00 8.22 -9.91
C LEU A 71 20.73 6.74 -10.22
N ILE A 72 20.94 5.88 -9.25
CA ILE A 72 20.85 4.43 -9.42
C ILE A 72 19.93 3.78 -8.39
N THR A 73 19.15 2.79 -8.80
CA THR A 73 18.36 1.97 -7.86
C THR A 73 19.00 0.60 -7.68
N ILE A 74 19.02 0.12 -6.44
CA ILE A 74 19.58 -1.19 -6.06
C ILE A 74 18.65 -1.85 -5.05
N ASP A 75 18.27 -3.11 -5.29
CA ASP A 75 17.55 -3.92 -4.30
C ASP A 75 18.47 -4.27 -3.13
N ASN A 76 17.94 -4.19 -1.93
CA ASN A 76 18.69 -4.55 -0.73
C ASN A 76 18.62 -6.05 -0.49
N LYS A 77 19.77 -6.68 -0.34
CA LYS A 77 19.89 -8.10 0.03
C LYS A 77 19.05 -8.48 1.24
N PHE A 78 19.02 -7.60 2.25
CA PHE A 78 18.34 -7.83 3.52
C PHE A 78 17.09 -6.97 3.71
N GLY A 79 16.42 -6.60 2.60
CA GLY A 79 15.11 -5.98 2.67
C GLY A 79 14.08 -6.92 3.31
N LEU A 80 13.12 -6.37 4.07
CA LEU A 80 12.10 -7.20 4.75
C LEU A 80 11.26 -8.02 3.79
N GLU A 81 11.05 -7.57 2.55
CA GLU A 81 10.34 -8.34 1.52
C GLU A 81 11.03 -9.68 1.21
N ALA A 82 12.36 -9.75 1.34
CA ALA A 82 13.09 -11.00 1.14
C ALA A 82 12.86 -11.99 2.30
N PHE A 83 12.60 -11.50 3.52
CA PHE A 83 12.34 -12.34 4.69
C PHE A 83 10.89 -12.77 4.81
N ASN A 84 9.94 -11.96 4.32
CA ASN A 84 8.52 -12.29 4.43
C ASN A 84 8.04 -13.34 3.40
N GLY A 85 8.94 -13.83 2.55
CA GLY A 85 8.63 -14.84 1.54
C GLY A 85 8.14 -14.28 0.21
N THR A 86 8.29 -12.98 -0.03
CA THR A 86 8.10 -12.41 -1.37
C THR A 86 9.13 -13.01 -2.32
N PRO A 87 8.72 -13.54 -3.49
CA PRO A 87 9.67 -14.06 -4.48
C PRO A 87 10.60 -12.97 -4.99
N ASP A 88 11.86 -13.29 -5.15
CA ASP A 88 12.82 -12.34 -5.68
C ASP A 88 12.48 -11.91 -7.13
N LYS A 89 12.90 -10.72 -7.50
CA LYS A 89 12.51 -10.09 -8.78
C LYS A 89 13.15 -10.76 -10.00
N ILE A 90 14.26 -11.47 -9.83
CA ILE A 90 15.10 -12.05 -10.89
C ILE A 90 14.70 -13.49 -11.17
N TYR A 91 14.85 -14.37 -10.17
CA TYR A 91 14.63 -15.80 -10.33
C TYR A 91 13.22 -16.25 -9.91
N LYS A 92 12.40 -15.34 -9.38
CA LYS A 92 11.04 -15.63 -8.91
C LYS A 92 10.98 -16.71 -7.83
N LYS A 93 12.04 -16.80 -7.02
CA LYS A 93 12.16 -17.78 -5.93
C LYS A 93 12.16 -17.07 -4.57
N LYS A 94 11.44 -17.66 -3.62
CA LYS A 94 11.43 -17.16 -2.23
C LYS A 94 12.81 -17.35 -1.59
N PHE A 95 13.27 -16.33 -0.83
CA PHE A 95 14.55 -16.35 -0.06
C PHE A 95 15.84 -16.46 -0.88
N ALA A 96 15.78 -16.47 -2.22
CA ALA A 96 16.95 -16.68 -3.06
C ALA A 96 18.02 -15.59 -2.89
N SER A 97 17.60 -14.32 -2.81
CA SER A 97 18.48 -13.16 -2.59
C SER A 97 19.24 -13.24 -1.26
N LEU A 98 18.60 -13.71 -0.19
CA LEU A 98 19.22 -13.83 1.15
C LEU A 98 20.44 -14.76 1.14
N THR A 99 20.39 -15.83 0.36
CA THR A 99 21.48 -16.79 0.23
C THR A 99 22.49 -16.41 -0.87
N GLY A 100 22.32 -15.24 -1.50
CA GLY A 100 23.20 -14.76 -2.58
C GLY A 100 23.10 -15.64 -3.82
N TYR A 101 21.91 -16.17 -4.12
CA TYR A 101 21.63 -17.01 -5.29
C TYR A 101 22.53 -18.26 -5.40
N ASN A 102 22.92 -18.87 -4.28
CA ASN A 102 23.90 -19.96 -4.27
C ASN A 102 23.46 -21.19 -5.09
N ASN A 103 22.15 -21.37 -5.30
CA ASN A 103 21.59 -22.49 -6.04
C ASN A 103 21.28 -22.16 -7.50
N GLU A 104 21.69 -20.97 -7.99
CA GLU A 104 21.38 -20.52 -9.36
C GLU A 104 22.62 -20.65 -10.26
N GLN A 105 22.40 -21.05 -11.51
CA GLN A 105 23.48 -21.24 -12.49
C GLN A 105 24.19 -19.93 -12.85
N ASN A 106 23.43 -18.82 -12.94
CA ASN A 106 23.96 -17.49 -13.23
C ASN A 106 23.89 -16.61 -11.97
N LYS A 107 24.80 -16.88 -11.03
CA LYS A 107 24.87 -16.16 -9.77
C LYS A 107 25.04 -14.65 -10.00
N ARG A 108 24.16 -13.83 -9.36
CA ARG A 108 24.24 -12.38 -9.37
C ARG A 108 24.78 -11.84 -8.05
N GLU A 109 25.41 -10.69 -8.10
CA GLU A 109 25.80 -9.95 -6.90
C GLU A 109 24.57 -9.43 -6.18
N THR A 110 24.59 -9.49 -4.86
CA THR A 110 23.58 -8.90 -3.98
C THR A 110 24.25 -7.87 -3.08
N TYR A 111 23.57 -6.76 -2.85
CA TYR A 111 24.14 -5.61 -2.16
C TYR A 111 23.42 -5.30 -0.87
N THR A 112 24.18 -4.87 0.13
CA THR A 112 23.68 -4.23 1.34
C THR A 112 24.13 -2.76 1.34
N LYS A 113 23.51 -1.89 2.14
CA LYS A 113 23.93 -0.49 2.28
C LYS A 113 25.45 -0.40 2.49
N SER A 114 25.98 -1.13 3.48
CA SER A 114 27.42 -1.09 3.80
C SER A 114 28.32 -1.58 2.66
N SER A 115 27.90 -2.60 1.89
CA SER A 115 28.68 -3.07 0.73
C SER A 115 28.74 -2.04 -0.37
N ILE A 116 27.61 -1.37 -0.65
CA ILE A 116 27.52 -0.27 -1.61
C ILE A 116 28.41 0.89 -1.18
N GLU A 117 28.29 1.35 0.08
CA GLU A 117 29.11 2.42 0.63
C GLU A 117 30.61 2.14 0.46
N ASN A 118 31.03 0.92 0.80
CA ASN A 118 32.44 0.52 0.70
C ASN A 118 32.94 0.52 -0.75
N GLU A 119 32.14 0.06 -1.71
CA GLU A 119 32.52 0.07 -3.14
C GLU A 119 32.61 1.49 -3.70
N ILE A 120 31.60 2.32 -3.45
CA ILE A 120 31.52 3.68 -3.95
C ILE A 120 32.62 4.55 -3.38
N ARG A 121 32.89 4.48 -2.06
CA ARG A 121 33.98 5.23 -1.41
C ARG A 121 35.35 4.84 -1.94
N LYS A 122 35.59 3.57 -2.24
CA LYS A 122 36.85 3.10 -2.86
C LYS A 122 37.05 3.67 -4.27
N LEU A 123 36.01 4.08 -4.95
CA LEU A 123 36.08 4.74 -6.25
C LEU A 123 36.24 6.27 -6.14
N GLY A 124 36.26 6.84 -4.92
CA GLY A 124 36.43 8.27 -4.68
C GLY A 124 35.16 9.10 -4.89
N TYR A 125 33.99 8.50 -4.77
CA TYR A 125 32.71 9.19 -4.89
C TYR A 125 32.05 9.43 -3.53
N ASN A 126 31.32 10.52 -3.42
CA ASN A 126 30.31 10.79 -2.40
C ASN A 126 28.99 10.14 -2.81
N MET A 127 28.14 9.85 -1.82
CA MET A 127 26.84 9.26 -2.06
C MET A 127 25.81 9.74 -1.05
N ARG A 128 24.54 9.73 -1.46
CA ARG A 128 23.38 9.91 -0.61
C ARG A 128 22.37 8.80 -0.89
N PHE A 129 21.87 8.20 0.19
CA PHE A 129 20.83 7.18 0.13
C PHE A 129 19.46 7.80 0.30
N TYR A 130 18.51 7.29 -0.48
CA TYR A 130 17.08 7.49 -0.36
C TYR A 130 16.43 6.12 -0.19
N TYR A 131 15.50 6.03 0.75
CA TYR A 131 14.85 4.78 1.15
C TYR A 131 13.39 4.77 0.71
N PRO A 132 13.08 4.32 -0.51
CA PRO A 132 11.71 4.19 -0.98
C PRO A 132 10.99 3.04 -0.25
N LEU A 133 9.78 3.31 0.25
CA LEU A 133 8.92 2.33 0.89
C LEU A 133 7.60 2.25 0.08
N PRO A 134 7.12 1.05 -0.30
CA PRO A 134 7.71 -0.27 -0.04
C PRO A 134 9.00 -0.56 -0.82
N ASP A 135 9.13 -0.08 -2.05
CA ASP A 135 10.32 -0.21 -2.89
C ASP A 135 10.41 0.92 -3.94
N TYR A 136 11.48 0.92 -4.75
CA TYR A 136 11.70 1.95 -5.76
C TYR A 136 10.75 1.88 -6.96
N LYS A 137 10.06 0.76 -7.21
CA LYS A 137 9.15 0.61 -8.37
C LYS A 137 7.85 1.38 -8.20
N LYS A 138 7.29 1.33 -6.98
CA LYS A 138 6.05 2.03 -6.62
C LYS A 138 6.15 2.62 -5.21
N PRO A 139 6.99 3.63 -5.01
CA PRO A 139 7.16 4.22 -3.69
C PRO A 139 5.88 4.95 -3.26
N ASN A 140 5.44 4.71 -2.03
CA ASN A 140 4.45 5.54 -1.34
C ASN A 140 5.13 6.72 -0.64
N VAL A 141 6.35 6.50 -0.20
CA VAL A 141 7.18 7.48 0.49
C VAL A 141 8.66 7.19 0.24
N ILE A 142 9.48 8.21 0.29
CA ILE A 142 10.94 8.10 0.27
C ILE A 142 11.47 8.82 1.51
N PHE A 143 12.19 8.07 2.34
CA PHE A 143 12.90 8.58 3.50
C PHE A 143 14.38 8.85 3.15
N THR A 144 15.04 9.62 3.99
CA THR A 144 16.49 9.87 3.93
C THR A 144 17.12 9.66 5.30
N ASP A 145 18.45 9.70 5.40
CA ASP A 145 19.13 9.61 6.70
C ASP A 145 18.78 10.79 7.63
N GLU A 146 18.37 11.95 7.08
CA GLU A 146 17.93 13.12 7.83
C GLU A 146 16.50 12.98 8.39
N GLN A 147 15.67 12.19 7.74
CA GLN A 147 14.29 11.96 8.18
C GLN A 147 13.87 10.51 7.96
N LEU A 148 14.10 9.68 8.97
CA LEU A 148 13.66 8.30 9.03
C LEU A 148 12.22 8.22 9.56
N PRO A 149 11.50 7.11 9.30
CA PRO A 149 10.15 6.93 9.82
C PRO A 149 10.14 6.84 11.36
N GLU A 150 8.99 7.19 11.94
CA GLU A 150 8.73 7.04 13.38
C GLU A 150 7.77 5.87 13.62
N TYR A 151 7.97 5.14 14.74
CA TYR A 151 7.19 3.93 15.05
C TYR A 151 5.67 4.16 15.15
N ASN A 152 5.26 5.36 15.60
CA ASN A 152 3.86 5.75 15.75
C ASN A 152 3.20 6.23 14.45
N SER A 153 3.96 6.39 13.39
CA SER A 153 3.46 6.88 12.10
C SER A 153 3.68 5.91 10.93
N ILE A 154 4.45 4.83 11.14
CA ILE A 154 4.79 3.87 10.07
C ILE A 154 3.55 3.18 9.49
N ASP A 155 2.48 3.02 10.28
CA ASP A 155 1.22 2.40 9.87
C ASP A 155 0.50 3.13 8.72
N LYS A 156 0.86 4.39 8.47
CA LYS A 156 0.35 5.17 7.34
C LYS A 156 0.84 4.65 5.99
N TYR A 157 1.94 3.91 5.99
CA TYR A 157 2.63 3.44 4.81
C TYR A 157 2.40 1.95 4.61
N HIS A 158 1.25 1.58 4.05
CA HIS A 158 0.96 0.19 3.73
C HIS A 158 1.88 -0.27 2.60
N PRO A 159 2.56 -1.43 2.74
CA PRO A 159 3.31 -2.01 1.64
C PRO A 159 2.34 -2.35 0.50
N TYR A 160 2.73 -2.00 -0.71
CA TYR A 160 1.99 -2.32 -1.91
C TYR A 160 2.62 -3.55 -2.58
N TYR A 161 1.96 -4.68 -2.48
CA TYR A 161 2.38 -5.90 -3.16
C TYR A 161 1.66 -6.01 -4.50
N ILE A 162 2.43 -5.94 -5.59
CA ILE A 162 1.91 -5.95 -6.96
C ILE A 162 1.34 -7.33 -7.33
N GLU A 163 1.89 -8.38 -6.75
CA GLU A 163 1.50 -9.76 -6.97
C GLU A 163 0.95 -10.32 -5.66
N ASN A 164 -0.17 -11.04 -5.77
CA ASN A 164 -0.81 -11.71 -4.63
C ASN A 164 0.13 -12.81 -4.11
N ASN A 165 1.05 -12.44 -3.25
CA ASN A 165 2.04 -13.34 -2.69
C ASN A 165 1.58 -13.76 -1.29
N ASP A 166 1.66 -15.06 -1.08
CA ASP A 166 1.59 -15.60 0.26
C ASP A 166 2.83 -15.16 1.03
N ILE A 167 2.67 -14.23 1.94
CA ILE A 167 3.73 -13.70 2.80
C ILE A 167 3.59 -14.27 4.22
N THR A 168 4.70 -14.32 4.96
CA THR A 168 4.72 -14.88 6.32
C THR A 168 4.45 -13.83 7.40
N PHE A 169 4.67 -12.56 7.10
CA PHE A 169 4.39 -11.43 7.99
C PHE A 169 4.21 -10.14 7.20
N ASN A 170 3.54 -9.16 7.82
CA ASN A 170 3.43 -7.80 7.28
C ASN A 170 4.70 -6.99 7.64
N GLU A 171 5.36 -6.42 6.65
CA GLU A 171 6.57 -5.62 6.85
C GLU A 171 6.35 -4.43 7.78
N ILE A 172 5.20 -3.76 7.71
CA ILE A 172 4.89 -2.60 8.55
C ILE A 172 4.88 -2.99 10.04
N ASP A 173 4.35 -4.17 10.38
CA ASP A 173 4.35 -4.65 11.76
C ASP A 173 5.78 -4.87 12.29
N VAL A 174 6.65 -5.44 11.45
CA VAL A 174 8.06 -5.64 11.79
C VAL A 174 8.81 -4.32 11.84
N PHE A 175 8.59 -3.40 10.90
CA PHE A 175 9.19 -2.08 10.95
C PHE A 175 8.78 -1.32 12.22
N ARG A 176 7.53 -1.43 12.66
CA ARG A 176 7.08 -0.80 13.92
C ARG A 176 7.90 -1.27 15.11
N GLU A 177 8.16 -2.57 15.23
CA GLU A 177 8.96 -3.13 16.32
C GLU A 177 10.45 -2.74 16.20
N ILE A 178 11.00 -2.73 14.99
CA ILE A 178 12.37 -2.25 14.72
C ILE A 178 12.52 -0.80 15.16
N LEU A 179 11.59 0.07 14.77
CA LEU A 179 11.63 1.51 15.05
C LEU A 179 11.51 1.85 16.53
N LYS A 180 10.84 1.02 17.33
CA LYS A 180 10.82 1.14 18.81
C LYS A 180 12.19 0.91 19.42
N THR A 181 13.01 0.08 18.79
CA THR A 181 14.33 -0.32 19.31
C THR A 181 15.43 0.64 18.84
N ASP A 182 15.59 0.79 17.53
CA ASP A 182 16.56 1.69 16.89
C ASP A 182 16.08 2.05 15.49
N LYS A 183 15.70 3.31 15.29
CA LYS A 183 15.21 3.79 13.99
C LYS A 183 16.24 3.68 12.87
N ASN A 184 17.55 3.67 13.17
CA ASN A 184 18.59 3.52 12.16
C ASN A 184 18.57 2.13 11.53
N MET A 185 18.03 1.11 12.21
CA MET A 185 17.87 -0.22 11.63
C MET A 185 16.90 -0.23 10.43
N PHE A 186 16.00 0.76 10.31
CA PHE A 186 15.18 0.91 9.11
C PHE A 186 16.01 0.93 7.84
N THR A 187 17.14 1.65 7.84
CA THR A 187 18.03 1.76 6.68
C THR A 187 18.70 0.43 6.30
N PHE A 188 18.86 -0.48 7.28
CA PHE A 188 19.39 -1.81 7.04
C PHE A 188 18.36 -2.73 6.38
N PHE A 189 17.07 -2.61 6.77
CA PHE A 189 15.99 -3.48 6.34
C PHE A 189 15.12 -2.90 5.22
N ALA A 190 15.36 -1.66 4.77
CA ALA A 190 14.67 -1.10 3.62
C ALA A 190 14.82 -2.01 2.40
N ASN A 191 13.73 -2.22 1.63
CA ASN A 191 13.71 -3.22 0.54
C ASN A 191 14.62 -2.85 -0.63
N SER A 192 14.80 -1.56 -0.86
CA SER A 192 15.66 -1.05 -1.94
C SER A 192 16.17 0.34 -1.62
N PHE A 193 17.13 0.78 -2.42
CA PHE A 193 17.73 2.10 -2.35
C PHE A 193 17.62 2.82 -3.69
N LEU A 194 17.34 4.13 -3.66
CA LEU A 194 17.74 5.06 -4.69
C LEU A 194 19.00 5.76 -4.17
N ILE A 195 20.05 5.82 -4.98
CA ILE A 195 21.34 6.36 -4.55
C ILE A 195 21.78 7.43 -5.54
N GLU A 196 22.09 8.61 -5.01
CA GLU A 196 22.80 9.65 -5.72
C GLU A 196 24.30 9.46 -5.49
N ILE A 197 25.09 9.38 -6.56
CA ILE A 197 26.53 9.18 -6.54
C ILE A 197 27.21 10.30 -7.34
N THR A 198 28.16 11.01 -6.76
CA THR A 198 28.85 12.12 -7.40
C THR A 198 30.24 12.34 -6.82
N LYS A 199 31.17 12.94 -7.60
CA LYS A 199 32.45 13.47 -7.05
C LYS A 199 32.26 14.82 -6.36
N GLY A 200 31.15 15.50 -6.61
CA GLY A 200 30.77 16.74 -5.96
C GLY A 200 29.99 16.54 -4.67
N GLU A 201 29.15 17.50 -4.34
CA GLU A 201 28.19 17.40 -3.23
C GLU A 201 26.88 16.80 -3.69
N CYS A 202 26.31 15.90 -2.85
CA CYS A 202 24.99 15.36 -3.06
C CYS A 202 23.92 16.41 -2.78
N ASP A 203 22.78 16.28 -3.48
CA ASP A 203 21.63 17.15 -3.27
C ASP A 203 20.97 16.86 -1.92
N LYS A 204 20.76 17.88 -1.11
CA LYS A 204 20.11 17.79 0.21
C LYS A 204 18.82 18.61 0.31
N THR A 205 18.29 19.04 -0.83
CA THR A 205 17.09 19.91 -0.86
C THR A 205 15.93 19.30 -0.11
N TYR A 206 15.63 18.01 -0.36
CA TYR A 206 14.49 17.33 0.28
C TYR A 206 14.97 16.19 1.17
N LYS A 207 14.43 16.14 2.39
CA LYS A 207 14.69 15.08 3.38
C LYS A 207 13.58 14.01 3.45
N TYR A 208 12.41 14.29 2.87
CA TYR A 208 11.26 13.37 2.84
C TYR A 208 10.40 13.67 1.62
N ILE A 209 9.91 12.63 0.96
CA ILE A 209 9.03 12.73 -0.20
C ILE A 209 7.86 11.75 0.00
N SER A 210 6.64 12.19 -0.27
CA SER A 210 5.44 11.37 -0.18
C SER A 210 4.63 11.42 -1.48
N PHE A 211 4.10 10.27 -1.89
CA PHE A 211 3.26 10.10 -3.08
C PHE A 211 1.88 9.63 -2.65
N ASN A 212 0.83 10.29 -3.10
CA ASN A 212 -0.55 9.94 -2.72
C ASN A 212 -1.13 8.84 -3.62
N ASN A 213 -0.48 7.66 -3.67
CA ASN A 213 -0.84 6.57 -4.59
C ASN A 213 -2.23 5.96 -4.32
N ILE A 214 -2.79 6.13 -3.13
CA ILE A 214 -4.13 5.63 -2.75
C ILE A 214 -5.24 6.48 -3.37
N ARG A 215 -4.92 7.67 -3.87
CA ARG A 215 -5.88 8.58 -4.51
C ARG A 215 -6.02 8.27 -6.00
N LYS A 216 -7.20 8.57 -6.57
CA LYS A 216 -7.38 8.56 -8.02
C LYS A 216 -6.35 9.47 -8.68
N GLU A 217 -5.86 9.09 -9.83
CA GLU A 217 -4.74 9.73 -10.53
C GLU A 217 -4.89 11.26 -10.64
N LYS A 218 -6.11 11.75 -10.90
CA LYS A 218 -6.43 13.18 -10.97
C LYS A 218 -6.30 13.96 -9.66
N TYR A 219 -5.99 13.28 -8.55
CA TYR A 219 -5.82 13.88 -7.22
C TYR A 219 -4.44 13.57 -6.61
N ARG A 220 -3.55 12.93 -7.38
CA ARG A 220 -2.24 12.54 -6.86
C ARG A 220 -1.27 13.72 -6.88
N LEU A 221 -0.71 13.99 -5.71
CA LEU A 221 0.32 15.00 -5.52
C LEU A 221 1.57 14.35 -4.94
N ILE A 222 2.71 14.99 -5.18
CA ILE A 222 3.96 14.73 -4.49
C ILE A 222 4.12 15.81 -3.43
N THR A 223 4.30 15.40 -2.17
CA THR A 223 4.65 16.30 -1.08
C THR A 223 6.13 16.11 -0.74
N LYS A 224 6.89 17.21 -0.77
CA LYS A 224 8.34 17.22 -0.54
C LYS A 224 8.64 18.08 0.68
N ILE A 225 9.43 17.56 1.64
CA ILE A 225 9.81 18.28 2.84
C ILE A 225 11.29 18.66 2.73
N ALA A 226 11.56 19.96 2.75
CA ALA A 226 12.88 20.56 2.92
C ALA A 226 13.10 20.95 4.41
N ASP A 227 14.19 21.63 4.72
CA ASP A 227 14.46 22.07 6.10
C ASP A 227 13.51 23.18 6.56
N GLU A 228 13.19 24.13 5.70
CA GLU A 228 12.42 25.31 6.06
C GLU A 228 11.00 25.31 5.49
N TYR A 229 10.70 24.46 4.50
CA TYR A 229 9.41 24.46 3.83
C TYR A 229 8.97 23.06 3.40
N VAL A 230 7.67 22.93 3.19
CA VAL A 230 7.03 21.81 2.52
C VAL A 230 6.57 22.28 1.14
N GLU A 231 6.77 21.49 0.12
CA GLU A 231 6.37 21.81 -1.25
C GLU A 231 5.44 20.75 -1.81
N LYS A 232 4.37 21.17 -2.48
CA LYS A 232 3.47 20.28 -3.22
C LYS A 232 3.69 20.43 -4.71
N GLN A 233 3.62 19.30 -5.41
CA GLN A 233 3.75 19.20 -6.85
C GLN A 233 2.70 18.23 -7.40
N GLU A 234 2.13 18.53 -8.54
CA GLU A 234 1.29 17.58 -9.29
C GLU A 234 2.12 16.43 -9.84
N VAL A 235 1.57 15.21 -9.78
CA VAL A 235 2.28 14.01 -10.31
C VAL A 235 2.31 14.02 -11.84
N ASN A 236 1.21 14.50 -12.45
CA ASN A 236 1.05 14.58 -13.90
C ASN A 236 -0.06 15.59 -14.25
N GLU A 237 -0.26 15.85 -15.55
CA GLU A 237 -1.25 16.80 -16.05
C GLU A 237 -2.69 16.50 -15.60
N LYS A 238 -3.07 15.25 -15.33
CA LYS A 238 -4.41 14.92 -14.85
C LYS A 238 -4.69 15.52 -13.46
N ALA A 239 -3.66 15.72 -12.66
CA ALA A 239 -3.76 16.33 -11.34
C ALA A 239 -3.79 17.86 -11.37
N HIS A 240 -3.55 18.48 -12.52
CA HIS A 240 -3.45 19.95 -12.66
C HIS A 240 -4.68 20.68 -12.12
N LYS A 241 -5.89 20.21 -12.47
CA LYS A 241 -7.13 20.83 -11.99
C LYS A 241 -7.23 20.81 -10.47
N HIS A 242 -6.81 19.70 -9.83
CA HIS A 242 -6.81 19.59 -8.36
C HIS A 242 -5.77 20.53 -7.74
N TYR A 243 -4.60 20.62 -8.35
CA TYR A 243 -3.52 21.52 -7.91
C TYR A 243 -3.95 23.00 -7.96
N GLU A 244 -4.64 23.43 -9.04
CA GLU A 244 -5.20 24.78 -9.13
C GLU A 244 -6.34 25.01 -8.13
N ASN A 245 -7.13 23.96 -7.81
CA ASN A 245 -8.14 24.05 -6.76
C ASN A 245 -7.53 24.37 -5.39
N ILE A 246 -6.41 23.71 -5.03
CA ILE A 246 -5.69 24.01 -3.79
C ILE A 246 -5.22 25.47 -3.75
N LYS A 247 -4.68 25.98 -4.87
CA LYS A 247 -4.31 27.41 -4.95
C LYS A 247 -5.52 28.33 -4.74
N SER A 248 -6.69 27.95 -5.28
CA SER A 248 -7.95 28.66 -5.06
C SER A 248 -8.37 28.65 -3.58
N ASN A 249 -8.18 27.50 -2.89
CA ASN A 249 -8.50 27.38 -1.47
C ASN A 249 -7.58 28.25 -0.60
N ILE A 250 -6.28 28.29 -0.90
CA ILE A 250 -5.33 29.16 -0.21
C ILE A 250 -5.71 30.64 -0.37
N ARG A 251 -6.07 31.06 -1.60
CA ARG A 251 -6.52 32.46 -1.85
C ARG A 251 -7.81 32.78 -1.09
N TYR A 252 -8.78 31.86 -1.12
CA TYR A 252 -10.05 32.01 -0.40
C TYR A 252 -9.84 32.19 1.12
N LEU A 253 -8.98 31.37 1.75
CA LEU A 253 -8.68 31.51 3.17
C LEU A 253 -8.06 32.89 3.46
N ASN A 254 -7.13 33.34 2.65
CA ASN A 254 -6.50 34.67 2.80
C ASN A 254 -7.52 35.81 2.62
N GLU A 255 -8.46 35.71 1.67
CA GLU A 255 -9.55 36.69 1.47
C GLU A 255 -10.51 36.75 2.66
N LYS A 256 -10.65 35.64 3.42
CA LYS A 256 -11.47 35.54 4.62
C LYS A 256 -10.72 35.82 5.92
N ASP A 257 -9.49 36.30 5.83
CA ASP A 257 -8.61 36.57 6.98
C ASP A 257 -8.39 35.33 7.90
N ILE A 258 -8.44 34.15 7.30
CA ILE A 258 -8.10 32.88 7.97
C ILE A 258 -6.62 32.60 7.76
N LYS A 259 -5.87 32.54 8.86
CA LYS A 259 -4.42 32.30 8.80
C LYS A 259 -4.10 30.91 8.25
N THR A 260 -3.22 30.86 7.26
CA THR A 260 -2.66 29.62 6.71
C THR A 260 -1.15 29.70 6.65
N VAL A 261 -0.49 28.56 6.83
CA VAL A 261 0.96 28.43 6.59
C VAL A 261 1.27 28.15 5.13
N ASP A 262 0.25 27.83 4.34
CA ASP A 262 0.35 27.58 2.91
C ASP A 262 0.43 28.91 2.16
N TYR A 263 1.30 28.97 1.17
CA TYR A 263 1.45 30.14 0.29
C TYR A 263 1.80 29.72 -1.14
N ILE A 264 1.63 30.64 -2.08
CA ILE A 264 1.93 30.38 -3.49
C ILE A 264 3.15 31.25 -3.86
N GLU A 265 4.24 30.60 -4.24
CA GLU A 265 5.46 31.26 -4.70
C GLU A 265 5.85 30.74 -6.09
N ASN A 266 5.96 31.62 -7.08
CA ASN A 266 6.28 31.25 -8.46
C ASN A 266 5.41 30.11 -9.02
N GLN A 267 4.10 30.18 -8.75
CA GLN A 267 3.10 29.14 -9.11
C GLN A 267 3.25 27.80 -8.37
N ILE A 268 4.17 27.70 -7.41
CA ILE A 268 4.38 26.50 -6.60
C ILE A 268 3.67 26.69 -5.26
N ILE A 269 2.97 25.64 -4.79
CA ILE A 269 2.38 25.61 -3.46
C ILE A 269 3.46 25.23 -2.47
N ARG A 270 3.70 26.10 -1.51
CA ARG A 270 4.60 25.88 -0.39
C ARG A 270 3.94 26.14 0.94
N SER A 271 4.44 25.49 1.99
CA SER A 271 4.04 25.72 3.36
C SER A 271 5.29 25.96 4.19
N LYS A 272 5.26 26.87 5.14
CA LYS A 272 6.34 27.00 6.11
C LYS A 272 6.44 25.71 6.92
N TYR A 273 7.64 25.16 7.08
CA TYR A 273 7.84 23.99 7.92
C TYR A 273 7.63 24.36 9.39
N ILE A 274 6.68 23.68 10.04
CA ILE A 274 6.37 23.84 11.47
C ILE A 274 6.41 22.45 12.11
N GLU A 275 7.04 22.36 13.28
CA GLU A 275 7.14 21.10 14.01
C GLU A 275 5.76 20.57 14.43
N GLN A 276 5.60 19.26 14.34
CA GLN A 276 4.33 18.57 14.64
C GLN A 276 3.85 18.76 16.08
N LYS A 277 4.74 19.07 17.04
CA LYS A 277 4.34 19.37 18.40
C LYS A 277 3.34 20.53 18.53
N ASN A 278 3.34 21.46 17.55
CA ASN A 278 2.42 22.60 17.51
C ASN A 278 1.07 22.27 16.86
N LEU A 279 0.82 21.01 16.45
CA LEU A 279 -0.47 20.62 15.90
C LEU A 279 -1.59 20.78 16.95
N LEU A 280 -2.74 21.29 16.52
CA LEU A 280 -3.88 21.49 17.39
C LEU A 280 -4.36 20.20 18.06
N ASN A 281 -4.38 19.08 17.33
CA ASN A 281 -4.74 17.79 17.92
C ASN A 281 -3.81 17.35 19.07
N ASN A 282 -2.51 17.71 19.01
CA ASN A 282 -1.57 17.43 20.09
C ASN A 282 -1.85 18.33 21.29
N ARG A 283 -2.07 19.62 21.04
CA ARG A 283 -2.44 20.56 22.13
C ARG A 283 -3.73 20.17 22.84
N LEU A 284 -4.76 19.79 22.08
CA LEU A 284 -6.02 19.32 22.66
C LEU A 284 -5.84 18.05 23.48
N THR A 285 -4.97 17.13 23.03
CA THR A 285 -4.67 15.91 23.76
C THR A 285 -3.92 16.19 25.07
N GLU A 286 -2.92 17.10 25.05
CA GLU A 286 -2.19 17.54 26.24
C GLU A 286 -3.13 18.15 27.30
N LEU A 287 -4.04 19.02 26.87
CA LEU A 287 -5.00 19.67 27.81
C LEU A 287 -5.89 18.66 28.53
N LEU A 288 -6.34 17.62 27.83
CA LEU A 288 -7.11 16.53 28.45
C LEU A 288 -6.25 15.68 29.38
N GLU A 289 -5.01 15.41 29.02
CA GLU A 289 -4.04 14.69 29.86
C GLU A 289 -3.73 15.47 31.13
N GLU A 290 -3.58 16.80 31.03
CA GLU A 290 -3.39 17.72 32.15
C GLU A 290 -4.67 18.03 32.93
N GLN A 291 -5.83 17.48 32.55
CA GLN A 291 -7.16 17.73 33.14
C GLN A 291 -7.62 19.21 33.05
N ARG A 292 -7.13 19.96 32.05
CA ARG A 292 -7.48 21.36 31.78
C ARG A 292 -8.69 21.45 30.86
N ASN A 293 -9.81 20.91 31.31
CA ASN A 293 -11.02 20.76 30.50
C ASN A 293 -11.60 22.09 30.03
N ASP A 294 -11.59 23.14 30.86
CA ASP A 294 -12.15 24.44 30.48
C ASP A 294 -11.40 25.04 29.32
N GLU A 295 -10.09 25.02 29.32
CA GLU A 295 -9.24 25.50 28.22
C GLU A 295 -9.42 24.65 26.98
N PHE A 296 -9.53 23.31 27.12
CA PHE A 296 -9.84 22.42 26.03
C PHE A 296 -11.13 22.86 25.31
N TYR A 297 -12.20 23.10 26.04
CA TYR A 297 -13.47 23.52 25.45
C TYR A 297 -13.39 24.95 24.87
N GLU A 298 -12.69 25.87 25.53
CA GLU A 298 -12.47 27.24 25.01
C GLU A 298 -11.79 27.22 23.64
N ILE A 299 -10.75 26.37 23.48
CA ILE A 299 -10.05 26.23 22.20
C ILE A 299 -10.98 25.59 21.14
N LEU A 300 -11.79 24.60 21.50
CA LEU A 300 -12.76 24.00 20.58
C LEU A 300 -13.80 25.01 20.09
N ASP A 301 -14.35 25.82 21.01
CA ASP A 301 -15.34 26.84 20.65
C ASP A 301 -14.75 27.90 19.71
N LYS A 302 -13.52 28.36 19.97
CA LYS A 302 -12.77 29.24 19.08
C LYS A 302 -12.46 28.60 17.70
N PHE A 303 -12.16 27.30 17.70
CA PHE A 303 -11.96 26.58 16.44
C PHE A 303 -13.24 26.52 15.60
N ILE A 304 -14.40 26.29 16.24
CA ILE A 304 -15.70 26.28 15.56
C ILE A 304 -15.96 27.66 14.92
N GLU A 305 -15.68 28.75 15.63
CA GLU A 305 -15.79 30.10 15.06
C GLU A 305 -14.92 30.28 13.83
N LYS A 306 -13.67 29.75 13.83
CA LYS A 306 -12.74 29.87 12.70
C LYS A 306 -13.16 29.06 11.47
N ILE A 307 -13.80 27.90 11.63
CA ILE A 307 -14.28 27.10 10.49
C ILE A 307 -15.65 27.56 9.98
N SER A 308 -16.36 28.44 10.73
CA SER A 308 -17.68 28.98 10.41
C SER A 308 -17.59 30.15 9.42
N ILE A 309 -17.10 29.91 8.21
CA ILE A 309 -16.88 30.95 7.18
C ILE A 309 -18.14 31.15 6.36
N ASP A 310 -18.63 32.41 6.30
CA ASP A 310 -19.81 32.83 5.50
C ASP A 310 -21.04 31.93 5.73
N ILE A 311 -21.32 31.56 6.95
CA ILE A 311 -22.38 30.62 7.29
C ILE A 311 -23.77 31.17 6.96
N TYR A 312 -24.67 30.27 6.52
CA TYR A 312 -26.08 30.55 6.26
C TYR A 312 -26.95 29.31 6.53
N HIS A 313 -28.26 29.48 6.57
CA HIS A 313 -29.23 28.41 6.65
C HIS A 313 -29.75 28.04 5.26
N GLU A 314 -29.84 26.73 4.97
CA GLU A 314 -30.44 26.22 3.73
C GLU A 314 -31.53 25.19 4.08
N GLU A 315 -32.75 25.46 3.68
CA GLU A 315 -33.90 24.59 3.90
C GLU A 315 -34.12 23.59 2.75
N ASN A 316 -33.58 23.92 1.57
CA ASN A 316 -33.72 23.07 0.40
C ASN A 316 -32.63 22.01 0.40
N TYR A 317 -32.97 20.77 0.80
CA TYR A 317 -32.10 19.61 0.83
C TYR A 317 -31.32 19.40 -0.47
N GLU A 318 -31.96 19.54 -1.62
CA GLU A 318 -31.34 19.29 -2.94
C GLU A 318 -30.21 20.28 -3.28
N LYS A 319 -30.16 21.43 -2.64
CA LYS A 319 -29.08 22.42 -2.81
C LYS A 319 -27.88 22.16 -1.91
N THR A 320 -28.01 21.30 -0.93
CA THR A 320 -26.92 20.98 0.01
C THR A 320 -25.98 19.92 -0.56
N ALA A 321 -24.83 19.74 0.08
CA ALA A 321 -23.94 18.62 -0.21
C ALA A 321 -24.63 17.24 -0.11
N PHE A 322 -25.61 17.10 0.79
CA PHE A 322 -26.38 15.86 0.93
C PHE A 322 -27.21 15.54 -0.31
N GLY A 323 -27.93 16.54 -0.85
CA GLY A 323 -28.70 16.39 -2.09
C GLY A 323 -27.82 16.12 -3.29
N LYS A 324 -26.68 16.84 -3.41
CA LYS A 324 -25.70 16.63 -4.47
C LYS A 324 -25.22 15.17 -4.55
N TYR A 325 -25.02 14.51 -3.40
CA TYR A 325 -24.60 13.10 -3.34
C TYR A 325 -25.76 12.11 -3.29
N ASN A 326 -27.01 12.58 -3.47
CA ASN A 326 -28.24 11.76 -3.45
C ASN A 326 -28.34 10.89 -2.18
N LEU A 327 -28.04 11.45 -1.01
CA LEU A 327 -28.12 10.70 0.23
C LEU A 327 -29.58 10.53 0.64
N GLU A 328 -30.01 9.26 0.77
CA GLU A 328 -31.37 8.96 1.20
C GLU A 328 -31.52 9.14 2.71
N ILE A 329 -32.49 9.98 3.11
CA ILE A 329 -32.90 10.20 4.50
C ILE A 329 -34.42 10.22 4.57
N GLN A 330 -34.94 9.79 5.73
CA GLN A 330 -36.41 9.73 5.94
C GLN A 330 -37.02 11.12 6.12
N ASP A 331 -36.34 11.99 6.86
CA ASP A 331 -36.79 13.34 7.17
C ASP A 331 -35.75 14.38 6.69
N LYS A 332 -36.07 15.07 5.61
CA LYS A 332 -35.19 16.11 5.04
C LYS A 332 -35.15 17.37 5.89
N THR A 333 -36.07 17.57 6.83
CA THR A 333 -36.07 18.77 7.71
C THR A 333 -34.99 18.73 8.75
N ILE A 334 -34.33 17.59 8.95
CA ILE A 334 -33.19 17.45 9.86
C ILE A 334 -32.06 18.44 9.59
N ILE A 335 -31.96 18.94 8.33
CA ILE A 335 -30.93 19.91 7.94
C ILE A 335 -31.21 21.35 8.37
N ASN A 336 -32.44 21.67 8.79
CA ASN A 336 -32.84 23.06 9.08
C ASN A 336 -32.06 23.71 10.22
N ASP A 337 -31.51 22.88 11.12
CA ASP A 337 -30.69 23.36 12.24
C ASP A 337 -29.17 23.42 11.92
N LEU A 338 -28.78 23.07 10.68
CA LEU A 338 -27.38 23.10 10.24
C LEU A 338 -26.99 24.46 9.68
N HIS A 339 -25.71 24.77 9.85
CA HIS A 339 -25.09 25.98 9.30
C HIS A 339 -24.24 25.60 8.09
N PHE A 340 -24.66 26.04 6.91
CA PHE A 340 -23.95 25.75 5.67
C PHE A 340 -22.94 26.83 5.32
N THR A 341 -21.86 26.47 4.68
CA THR A 341 -20.90 27.40 4.09
C THR A 341 -20.89 27.23 2.56
N PRO A 342 -20.80 28.29 1.78
CA PRO A 342 -20.80 28.20 0.32
C PRO A 342 -19.57 27.48 -0.24
N LYS A 343 -18.46 27.47 0.51
CA LYS A 343 -17.23 26.75 0.20
C LYS A 343 -16.71 26.05 1.44
N GLY A 344 -17.20 24.84 1.69
CA GLY A 344 -16.81 24.05 2.84
C GLY A 344 -15.47 23.35 2.63
N LEU A 345 -14.41 23.86 3.26
CA LEU A 345 -13.09 23.23 3.27
C LEU A 345 -13.09 22.07 4.29
N TRP A 346 -13.42 20.86 3.84
CA TRP A 346 -13.69 19.76 4.74
C TRP A 346 -12.45 19.11 5.35
N ASP A 347 -11.25 19.57 4.98
CA ASP A 347 -9.99 19.25 5.65
C ASP A 347 -9.53 20.30 6.66
N MET A 348 -10.37 21.31 6.98
CA MET A 348 -10.15 22.21 8.12
C MET A 348 -10.39 21.44 9.44
N THR A 349 -9.49 20.52 9.75
CA THR A 349 -9.57 19.60 10.90
C THR A 349 -8.44 19.85 11.88
N PHE A 350 -8.54 19.34 13.12
CA PHE A 350 -7.50 19.51 14.16
C PHE A 350 -6.13 19.03 13.70
N LYS A 351 -6.05 17.98 12.88
CA LYS A 351 -4.78 17.44 12.38
C LYS A 351 -4.14 18.30 11.28
N ASN A 352 -4.92 19.16 10.62
CA ASN A 352 -4.48 20.06 9.56
C ASN A 352 -4.47 21.53 10.03
N CYS A 353 -4.24 21.73 11.32
CA CYS A 353 -4.17 23.03 11.95
C CYS A 353 -3.05 23.05 12.99
N PHE A 354 -2.21 24.08 12.96
CA PHE A 354 -1.29 24.41 14.04
C PHE A 354 -1.96 25.41 15.00
N TYR A 355 -1.66 25.27 16.29
CA TYR A 355 -2.09 26.21 17.32
C TYR A 355 -0.85 26.88 17.95
N ILE A 356 -0.63 28.13 17.61
CA ILE A 356 0.59 28.87 17.96
C ILE A 356 0.17 30.28 18.44
N ASP A 357 0.70 30.70 19.57
CA ASP A 357 0.41 32.02 20.17
C ASP A 357 -1.09 32.30 20.29
N ASN A 358 -1.85 31.30 20.71
CA ASN A 358 -3.33 31.32 20.86
C ASN A 358 -4.11 31.58 19.56
N ASP A 359 -3.53 31.26 18.39
CA ASP A 359 -4.18 31.41 17.10
C ASP A 359 -4.04 30.14 16.23
N PHE A 360 -4.92 30.00 15.23
CA PHE A 360 -5.04 28.85 14.35
C PHE A 360 -4.38 29.14 13.01
N TYR A 361 -3.49 28.24 12.56
CA TYR A 361 -2.82 28.29 11.27
C TYR A 361 -3.13 27.02 10.50
N PHE A 362 -4.02 27.11 9.52
CA PHE A 362 -4.41 25.96 8.71
C PHE A 362 -3.37 25.62 7.66
N PHE A 363 -3.34 24.34 7.26
CA PHE A 363 -2.52 23.84 6.16
C PHE A 363 -3.19 22.66 5.50
N ASP A 364 -2.70 22.26 4.32
CA ASP A 364 -3.15 21.08 3.59
C ASP A 364 -4.64 21.12 3.22
N GLN A 365 -5.14 22.32 2.85
CA GLN A 365 -6.54 22.52 2.50
C GLN A 365 -6.80 22.16 1.04
N GLU A 366 -6.82 20.84 0.73
CA GLU A 366 -6.89 20.33 -0.63
C GLU A 366 -8.31 20.26 -1.17
N TRP A 367 -9.31 20.16 -0.31
CA TRP A 367 -10.67 19.79 -0.68
C TRP A 367 -11.68 20.84 -0.25
N ASP A 368 -12.55 21.19 -1.18
CA ASP A 368 -13.72 21.98 -0.91
C ASP A 368 -14.99 21.33 -1.48
N GLU A 369 -16.10 21.58 -0.82
CA GLU A 369 -17.43 21.15 -1.24
C GLU A 369 -18.42 22.31 -1.04
N PRO A 370 -19.15 22.71 -2.08
CA PRO A 370 -20.13 23.77 -1.93
C PRO A 370 -21.31 23.33 -1.04
N ASN A 371 -21.85 24.29 -0.30
CA ASN A 371 -23.01 24.09 0.56
C ASN A 371 -22.84 22.91 1.52
N LEU A 372 -21.68 22.88 2.18
CA LEU A 372 -21.31 21.89 3.18
C LEU A 372 -21.65 22.41 4.58
N PRO A 373 -22.24 21.60 5.47
CA PRO A 373 -22.47 22.04 6.85
C PRO A 373 -21.16 22.10 7.65
N VAL A 374 -21.00 23.17 8.44
CA VAL A 374 -19.84 23.36 9.33
C VAL A 374 -19.78 22.26 10.39
N GLU A 375 -20.93 21.81 10.85
CA GLU A 375 -21.06 20.70 11.80
C GLU A 375 -20.45 19.38 11.26
N TYR A 376 -20.47 19.18 9.96
CA TYR A 376 -19.78 18.03 9.35
C TYR A 376 -18.25 18.18 9.44
N ILE A 377 -17.71 19.39 9.27
CA ILE A 377 -16.25 19.64 9.42
C ILE A 377 -15.83 19.38 10.87
N LEU A 378 -16.63 19.84 11.84
CA LEU A 378 -16.39 19.54 13.27
C LEU A 378 -16.49 18.05 13.58
N TYR A 379 -17.51 17.36 13.06
CA TYR A 379 -17.67 15.92 13.18
C TYR A 379 -16.41 15.17 12.69
N ARG A 380 -15.88 15.52 11.53
CA ARG A 380 -14.64 14.96 11.00
C ARG A 380 -13.45 15.21 11.94
N SER A 381 -13.32 16.44 12.41
CA SER A 381 -12.24 16.84 13.33
C SER A 381 -12.23 16.00 14.60
N ILE A 382 -13.39 15.75 15.18
CA ILE A 382 -13.55 14.93 16.39
C ILE A 382 -13.25 13.46 16.11
N LEU A 383 -13.86 12.88 15.09
CA LEU A 383 -13.75 11.44 14.80
C LEU A 383 -12.35 11.02 14.34
N TYR A 384 -11.67 11.84 13.57
CA TYR A 384 -10.35 11.54 13.05
C TYR A 384 -9.21 11.84 14.02
N THR A 385 -9.50 12.38 15.22
CA THR A 385 -8.51 12.62 16.27
C THR A 385 -8.56 11.51 17.32
N ILE A 386 -7.97 10.35 16.96
CA ILE A 386 -8.03 9.12 17.78
C ILE A 386 -7.42 9.32 19.17
N SER A 387 -6.43 10.21 19.34
CA SER A 387 -5.75 10.46 20.62
C SER A 387 -6.71 10.96 21.72
N LEU A 388 -7.76 11.70 21.36
CA LEU A 388 -8.76 12.19 22.31
C LEU A 388 -9.50 11.06 23.03
N ARG A 389 -9.70 9.91 22.36
CA ARG A 389 -10.43 8.74 22.90
C ARG A 389 -9.80 8.13 24.16
N ARG A 390 -8.55 8.49 24.45
CA ARG A 390 -7.86 8.04 25.68
C ARG A 390 -8.35 8.76 26.93
N PHE A 391 -8.89 9.97 26.78
CA PHE A 391 -9.20 10.88 27.87
C PHE A 391 -10.68 11.26 27.95
N ILE A 392 -11.40 11.24 26.83
CA ILE A 392 -12.82 11.61 26.75
C ILE A 392 -13.58 10.64 25.86
N LYS A 393 -14.84 10.36 26.21
CA LYS A 393 -15.74 9.63 25.32
C LYS A 393 -16.13 10.54 24.16
N ILE A 394 -15.94 10.06 22.95
CA ILE A 394 -16.27 10.82 21.74
C ILE A 394 -17.77 11.15 21.68
N GLU A 395 -18.61 10.24 22.17
CA GLU A 395 -20.05 10.41 22.26
C GLU A 395 -20.43 11.66 23.08
N ASP A 396 -19.72 11.92 24.20
CA ASP A 396 -19.97 13.09 25.04
C ASP A 396 -19.63 14.40 24.29
N LEU A 397 -18.57 14.42 23.46
CA LEU A 397 -18.24 15.56 22.60
C LEU A 397 -19.30 15.77 21.51
N LEU A 398 -19.73 14.69 20.86
CA LEU A 398 -20.76 14.76 19.83
C LEU A 398 -22.10 15.24 20.37
N GLU A 399 -22.46 14.83 21.59
CA GLU A 399 -23.66 15.29 22.29
C GLU A 399 -23.56 16.78 22.68
N LYS A 400 -22.42 17.20 23.26
CA LYS A 400 -22.17 18.60 23.64
C LYS A 400 -22.36 19.58 22.49
N TYR A 401 -21.90 19.20 21.30
CA TYR A 401 -21.98 20.03 20.08
C TYR A 401 -23.21 19.69 19.21
N ASN A 402 -24.22 18.99 19.73
CA ASN A 402 -25.47 18.62 19.07
C ASN A 402 -25.28 17.84 17.75
N LEU A 403 -24.20 17.06 17.63
CA LEU A 403 -23.86 16.31 16.41
C LEU A 403 -24.51 14.92 16.34
N THR A 404 -24.96 14.38 17.49
CA THR A 404 -25.42 12.99 17.60
C THR A 404 -26.56 12.66 16.63
N LYS A 405 -27.51 13.57 16.44
CA LYS A 405 -28.65 13.36 15.53
C LYS A 405 -28.26 13.28 14.05
N TYR A 406 -27.05 13.73 13.67
CA TYR A 406 -26.56 13.76 12.29
C TYR A 406 -25.60 12.62 11.95
N LEU A 407 -25.22 11.77 12.90
CA LEU A 407 -24.14 10.78 12.74
C LEU A 407 -24.30 9.91 11.50
N GLU A 408 -25.48 9.34 11.28
CA GLU A 408 -25.74 8.49 10.12
C GLU A 408 -25.65 9.26 8.80
N LEU A 409 -26.12 10.50 8.77
CA LEU A 409 -26.09 11.36 7.61
C LEU A 409 -24.64 11.78 7.28
N PHE A 410 -23.89 12.21 8.30
CA PHE A 410 -22.50 12.62 8.16
C PHE A 410 -21.60 11.45 7.75
N LYS A 411 -21.85 10.25 8.28
CA LYS A 411 -21.12 9.05 7.87
C LYS A 411 -21.36 8.72 6.39
N LYS A 412 -22.61 8.74 5.93
CA LYS A 412 -22.93 8.53 4.51
C LYS A 412 -22.26 9.57 3.61
N LEU A 413 -22.24 10.84 4.04
CA LEU A 413 -21.55 11.89 3.31
C LEU A 413 -20.05 11.65 3.24
N ASP A 414 -19.43 11.30 4.37
CA ASP A 414 -17.99 11.00 4.45
C ASP A 414 -17.62 9.83 3.53
N ASP A 415 -18.38 8.74 3.56
CA ASP A 415 -18.16 7.59 2.69
C ASP A 415 -18.18 8.00 1.21
N LYS A 416 -19.13 8.84 0.79
CA LYS A 416 -19.23 9.35 -0.60
C LYS A 416 -18.07 10.24 -0.97
N MET A 417 -17.64 11.13 -0.08
CA MET A 417 -16.49 11.99 -0.32
C MET A 417 -15.18 11.20 -0.38
N GLN A 418 -15.03 10.17 0.45
CA GLN A 418 -13.89 9.27 0.39
C GLN A 418 -13.87 8.42 -0.90
N GLU A 419 -15.02 7.89 -1.35
CA GLU A 419 -15.16 7.19 -2.63
C GLU A 419 -14.77 8.08 -3.83
N MET A 420 -15.07 9.38 -3.76
CA MET A 420 -14.69 10.33 -4.81
C MET A 420 -13.17 10.44 -4.95
N VAL A 421 -12.44 10.42 -3.84
CA VAL A 421 -10.98 10.64 -3.78
C VAL A 421 -10.20 9.35 -3.99
N ARG A 422 -10.66 8.25 -3.37
CA ARG A 422 -9.91 7.00 -3.26
C ARG A 422 -9.88 6.23 -4.59
N ASP A 423 -8.73 5.67 -4.89
CA ASP A 423 -8.57 4.66 -5.92
C ASP A 423 -8.90 3.28 -5.32
N ASP A 424 -10.09 2.77 -5.65
CA ASP A 424 -10.61 1.54 -5.06
C ASP A 424 -9.81 0.29 -5.46
N GLU A 425 -9.21 0.27 -6.65
CA GLU A 425 -8.39 -0.86 -7.08
C GLU A 425 -7.09 -0.92 -6.29
N THR A 426 -6.41 0.23 -6.16
CA THR A 426 -5.22 0.33 -5.30
C THR A 426 -5.55 -0.02 -3.86
N TRP A 427 -6.67 0.47 -3.32
CA TRP A 427 -7.11 0.18 -1.95
C TRP A 427 -7.44 -1.31 -1.73
N LYS A 428 -8.08 -1.96 -2.69
CA LYS A 428 -8.37 -3.41 -2.64
C LYS A 428 -7.08 -4.22 -2.65
N SER A 429 -6.07 -3.82 -3.41
CA SER A 429 -4.78 -4.51 -3.48
C SER A 429 -4.06 -4.56 -2.13
N TYR A 430 -4.19 -3.54 -1.29
CA TYR A 430 -3.64 -3.54 0.07
C TYR A 430 -4.31 -4.56 1.01
N LYS A 431 -5.57 -4.94 0.74
CA LYS A 431 -6.33 -5.87 1.57
C LYS A 431 -6.16 -7.33 1.17
N GLN A 432 -5.54 -7.62 0.03
CA GLN A 432 -5.47 -8.97 -0.54
C GLN A 432 -4.24 -9.78 -0.11
N ASN A 433 -3.39 -9.23 0.75
CA ASN A 433 -2.23 -9.96 1.25
C ASN A 433 -2.67 -11.03 2.26
N ASN A 434 -2.51 -12.28 1.90
CA ASN A 434 -2.70 -13.41 2.81
C ASN A 434 -1.41 -13.62 3.60
N ILE A 435 -1.48 -13.37 4.90
CA ILE A 435 -0.44 -13.81 5.83
C ILE A 435 -0.66 -15.30 6.06
N ILE A 436 0.30 -16.13 5.66
CA ILE A 436 0.25 -17.57 5.87
C ILE A 436 0.66 -17.87 7.30
N ASP A 437 -0.22 -18.51 8.04
CA ASP A 437 0.17 -19.23 9.26
C ASP A 437 0.88 -20.54 8.85
N ILE A 438 2.22 -20.51 8.96
CA ILE A 438 3.08 -21.66 8.56
C ILE A 438 2.75 -22.90 9.38
N ASP A 439 2.45 -22.76 10.66
CA ASP A 439 2.17 -23.90 11.54
C ASP A 439 0.80 -24.48 11.22
N ALA A 440 -0.23 -23.66 10.99
CA ALA A 440 -1.55 -24.11 10.55
C ALA A 440 -1.47 -24.80 9.18
N THR A 441 -0.76 -24.22 8.22
CA THR A 441 -0.57 -24.80 6.88
C THR A 441 0.16 -26.15 6.94
N LYS A 442 1.19 -26.25 7.76
CA LYS A 442 1.93 -27.51 7.98
C LYS A 442 1.03 -28.58 8.59
N GLN A 443 0.21 -28.22 9.58
CA GLN A 443 -0.72 -29.16 10.20
C GLN A 443 -1.79 -29.64 9.22
N GLU A 444 -2.29 -28.76 8.38
CA GLU A 444 -3.25 -29.11 7.33
C GLU A 444 -2.63 -30.06 6.30
N LEU A 445 -1.40 -29.83 5.87
CA LEU A 445 -0.67 -30.72 4.97
C LEU A 445 -0.45 -32.12 5.60
N ILE A 446 -0.12 -32.19 6.89
CA ILE A 446 0.00 -33.44 7.63
C ILE A 446 -1.35 -34.17 7.63
N ASN A 447 -2.45 -33.47 7.92
CA ASN A 447 -3.78 -34.02 7.94
C ASN A 447 -4.24 -34.52 6.55
N GLN A 448 -3.90 -33.79 5.48
CA GLN A 448 -4.16 -34.24 4.10
C GLN A 448 -3.37 -35.52 3.77
N ASN A 449 -2.10 -35.61 4.14
CA ASN A 449 -1.29 -36.79 3.93
C ASN A 449 -1.87 -38.01 4.67
N ILE A 450 -2.37 -37.84 5.89
CA ILE A 450 -3.04 -38.91 6.65
C ILE A 450 -4.31 -39.35 5.93
N ARG A 451 -5.13 -38.41 5.45
CA ARG A 451 -6.36 -38.73 4.69
C ARG A 451 -6.05 -39.47 3.38
N ASN A 452 -5.04 -39.01 2.63
CA ASN A 452 -4.63 -39.67 1.40
C ASN A 452 -4.17 -41.13 1.63
N LYS A 453 -3.36 -41.36 2.66
CA LYS A 453 -2.94 -42.74 3.03
C LYS A 453 -4.13 -43.64 3.43
N ALA A 454 -5.10 -43.08 4.17
CA ALA A 454 -6.31 -43.82 4.53
C ALA A 454 -7.16 -44.15 3.28
N GLN A 455 -7.27 -43.25 2.32
CA GLN A 455 -7.95 -43.49 1.05
C GLN A 455 -7.22 -44.52 0.19
N GLU A 456 -5.90 -44.50 0.14
CA GLU A 456 -5.06 -45.53 -0.55
C GLU A 456 -5.33 -46.90 0.03
N GLN A 457 -5.37 -47.05 1.37
CA GLN A 457 -5.65 -48.31 2.05
C GLN A 457 -7.08 -48.78 1.76
N GLU A 458 -8.05 -47.88 1.72
CA GLU A 458 -9.45 -48.23 1.38
C GLU A 458 -9.57 -48.72 -0.07
N ILE A 459 -8.90 -48.05 -1.02
CA ILE A 459 -8.83 -48.50 -2.42
C ILE A 459 -8.21 -49.87 -2.54
N GLU A 460 -7.10 -50.16 -1.81
CA GLU A 460 -6.46 -51.47 -1.79
C GLU A 460 -7.39 -52.55 -1.26
N ASN A 461 -8.11 -52.29 -0.15
CA ASN A 461 -9.10 -53.18 0.41
C ASN A 461 -10.28 -53.45 -0.55
N LEU A 462 -10.75 -52.42 -1.25
CA LEU A 462 -11.80 -52.58 -2.27
C LEU A 462 -11.33 -53.41 -3.46
N ASN A 463 -10.07 -53.23 -3.89
CA ASN A 463 -9.47 -54.06 -4.95
C ASN A 463 -9.35 -55.55 -4.54
N ILE A 464 -8.91 -55.82 -3.29
CA ILE A 464 -8.87 -57.18 -2.75
C ILE A 464 -10.27 -57.81 -2.75
N ARG A 465 -11.31 -57.08 -2.25
CA ARG A 465 -12.71 -57.56 -2.26
C ARG A 465 -13.22 -57.79 -3.68
N SER A 466 -12.96 -56.88 -4.60
CA SER A 466 -13.36 -57.00 -6.01
C SER A 466 -12.72 -58.23 -6.68
N ASN A 467 -11.44 -58.49 -6.42
CA ASN A 467 -10.75 -59.65 -6.94
C ASN A 467 -11.29 -60.95 -6.35
N ALA A 468 -11.62 -61.01 -5.05
CA ALA A 468 -12.26 -62.13 -4.41
C ALA A 468 -13.65 -62.45 -5.00
N GLN A 469 -14.51 -61.38 -5.20
CA GLN A 469 -15.80 -61.56 -5.85
C GLN A 469 -15.67 -62.01 -7.29
N LYS A 470 -14.69 -61.56 -8.03
CA LYS A 470 -14.43 -62.03 -9.40
C LYS A 470 -14.06 -63.52 -9.42
N ALA A 471 -13.18 -63.96 -8.51
CA ALA A 471 -12.78 -65.34 -8.37
C ALA A 471 -13.99 -66.27 -7.99
N GLU A 472 -14.83 -65.79 -7.08
CA GLU A 472 -16.11 -66.48 -6.72
C GLU A 472 -17.06 -66.57 -7.91
N THR A 473 -17.20 -65.46 -8.67
CA THR A 473 -18.04 -65.43 -9.88
C THR A 473 -17.53 -66.40 -10.94
N ASP A 474 -16.23 -66.50 -11.13
CA ASP A 474 -15.65 -67.41 -12.10
C ASP A 474 -15.78 -68.88 -11.66
N ASN A 475 -15.65 -69.19 -10.36
CA ASN A 475 -15.94 -70.51 -9.79
C ASN A 475 -17.43 -70.89 -9.97
N LEU A 476 -18.36 -69.98 -9.72
CA LEU A 476 -19.79 -70.21 -9.97
C LEU A 476 -20.09 -70.44 -11.45
N LYS A 477 -19.44 -69.75 -12.38
CA LYS A 477 -19.58 -70.00 -13.83
C LYS A 477 -19.12 -71.42 -14.20
N GLU A 478 -17.98 -71.87 -13.64
CA GLU A 478 -17.45 -73.19 -13.85
C GLU A 478 -18.43 -74.27 -13.30
N GLN A 479 -18.99 -74.07 -12.10
CA GLN A 479 -20.01 -74.95 -11.54
C GLN A 479 -21.27 -74.99 -12.41
N ILE A 480 -21.74 -73.87 -12.89
CA ILE A 480 -22.89 -73.80 -13.83
C ILE A 480 -22.59 -74.54 -15.13
N PHE A 481 -21.39 -74.36 -15.67
CA PHE A 481 -20.95 -75.09 -16.86
C PHE A 481 -20.97 -76.61 -16.63
N ASN A 482 -20.36 -77.09 -15.54
CA ASN A 482 -20.30 -78.47 -15.18
C ASN A 482 -21.74 -79.12 -14.96
N LEU A 483 -22.61 -78.40 -14.25
CA LEU A 483 -23.97 -78.80 -14.04
C LEU A 483 -24.79 -78.81 -15.36
N THR A 484 -24.50 -77.93 -16.27
CA THR A 484 -25.13 -77.86 -17.59
C THR A 484 -24.74 -79.07 -18.45
N GLU A 485 -23.47 -79.42 -18.45
CA GLU A 485 -22.97 -80.61 -19.16
C GLU A 485 -23.46 -81.89 -18.53
N GLU A 486 -23.59 -82.00 -17.19
CA GLU A 486 -24.14 -83.10 -16.51
C GLU A 486 -25.66 -83.29 -16.85
N ASN A 487 -26.40 -82.18 -16.81
CA ASN A 487 -27.81 -82.16 -17.24
C ASN A 487 -27.99 -82.57 -18.71
N LYS A 488 -27.11 -82.21 -19.59
CA LYS A 488 -27.07 -82.61 -20.98
C LYS A 488 -26.89 -84.13 -21.11
N ARG A 489 -25.90 -84.69 -20.37
CA ARG A 489 -25.63 -86.14 -20.32
C ARG A 489 -26.81 -86.89 -19.77
N LEU A 490 -27.46 -86.44 -18.70
CA LEU A 490 -28.60 -87.01 -18.11
C LEU A 490 -29.83 -87.04 -19.11
N ARG A 491 -30.06 -85.93 -19.83
CA ARG A 491 -31.10 -85.88 -20.89
C ARG A 491 -30.79 -86.82 -22.01
N GLU A 492 -29.54 -86.95 -22.46
CA GLU A 492 -29.17 -87.98 -23.48
C GLU A 492 -29.38 -89.41 -23.02
N GLN A 493 -29.12 -89.72 -21.72
CA GLN A 493 -29.46 -91.00 -21.10
C GLN A 493 -30.94 -91.23 -21.01
N TYR A 494 -31.73 -90.21 -20.68
CA TYR A 494 -33.20 -90.33 -20.63
C TYR A 494 -33.82 -90.58 -22.02
N VAL A 495 -33.23 -89.99 -23.06
CA VAL A 495 -33.68 -90.26 -24.44
C VAL A 495 -33.36 -91.67 -24.89
N LYS A 496 -32.34 -92.34 -24.33
CA LYS A 496 -31.98 -93.74 -24.63
C LYS A 496 -32.77 -94.76 -23.86
N ILE A 497 -33.65 -94.37 -22.93
CA ILE A 497 -34.53 -95.35 -22.23
C ILE A 497 -35.72 -95.66 -23.15
N PRO A 498 -35.84 -96.91 -23.59
CA PRO A 498 -36.92 -97.25 -24.50
C PRO A 498 -38.32 -96.97 -23.85
N LYS A 499 -39.22 -96.33 -24.58
CA LYS A 499 -40.58 -95.94 -24.10
C LYS A 499 -41.45 -97.10 -23.58
N TRP A 500 -41.11 -98.38 -23.84
CA TRP A 500 -41.89 -99.55 -23.37
C TRP A 500 -41.68 -99.84 -21.87
N ARG A 501 -40.67 -99.24 -21.17
CA ARG A 501 -40.48 -99.37 -19.70
C ARG A 501 -41.46 -98.53 -18.86
N PHE A 502 -42.20 -97.61 -19.44
CA PHE A 502 -43.20 -96.79 -18.74
C PHE A 502 -44.62 -97.40 -18.79
N LEU A 503 -44.80 -98.51 -19.45
CA LEU A 503 -46.18 -99.16 -19.55
C LEU A 503 -46.48 -100.17 -18.46
N TRP A 504 -45.61 -100.40 -17.44
CA TRP A 504 -45.79 -101.35 -16.37
C TRP A 504 -45.96 -100.77 -14.97
N ARG A 505 -46.64 -99.64 -14.80
CA ARG A 505 -47.10 -99.19 -13.48
C ARG A 505 -48.49 -98.53 -13.59
N LYS A 506 -49.48 -99.31 -14.09
CA LYS A 506 -50.90 -99.12 -13.82
C LYS A 506 -51.52 -100.55 -13.74
N LYS A 507 -51.49 -101.06 -12.53
CA LYS A 507 -52.43 -101.93 -11.91
C LYS A 507 -52.30 -101.78 -10.41
#